data_b85167bdee1b482a01e4c7a888d7e183
#
_entry.id   b85167bdee1b482a01e4c7a888d7e183
#
_cell.length_a   1.000
_cell.length_b   1.000
_cell.length_c   1.000
_cell.angle_alpha   90.00
_cell.angle_beta   90.00
_cell.angle_gamma   90.00
#
_symmetry.space_group_name_H-M   'P 1'
#
loop_
_entity.id
_entity.type
_entity.pdbx_description
1 polymer ?
#
loop_
_entity_poly.entity_id
_entity_poly.type
_entity_poly.pdbx_seq_one_letter_code
_entity_poly.pdbx_strand_id
1 'polypeptide(L)'
;MKKVLLSLLIFSFFLCGCQKTTPLSSKEFCLDTIVQITLYDSSSKNILNNCFDLCKKYELVFSSNNKKSELYQLNHSLHKLENQTISKELYQVIKQGLYYSELSNGAFDITIGSISSLWDFKNNTIPQDNLIKEHLQDVSYKNIVLEKNHLRFLNEQTMIDL
;
A
#
# COMPACT_ATOMS: atom_id res chain seq x y z
N MET A 1 38.63 37.30 41.16
CA MET A 1 38.06 37.56 39.81
C MET A 1 38.21 36.41 38.85
N LYS A 2 39.41 35.85 38.57
CA LYS A 2 39.59 34.73 37.61
C LYS A 2 38.78 33.45 37.95
N LYS A 3 38.66 33.09 39.24
CA LYS A 3 37.86 31.89 39.64
C LYS A 3 36.37 32.07 39.46
N VAL A 4 35.82 33.30 39.63
CA VAL A 4 34.40 33.61 39.39
C VAL A 4 34.08 33.59 37.89
N LEU A 5 35.01 34.11 37.07
CA LEU A 5 34.87 34.11 35.62
C LEU A 5 34.86 32.68 35.07
N LEU A 6 35.72 31.80 35.59
CA LEU A 6 35.78 30.39 35.21
C LEU A 6 34.51 29.63 35.63
N SER A 7 33.96 29.93 36.81
CA SER A 7 32.69 29.34 37.27
C SER A 7 31.50 29.78 36.43
N LEU A 8 31.45 31.04 35.99
CA LEU A 8 30.41 31.54 35.08
C LEU A 8 30.51 30.91 33.69
N LEU A 9 31.73 30.68 33.21
CA LEU A 9 31.95 30.02 31.91
C LEU A 9 31.49 28.56 31.93
N ILE A 10 31.74 27.83 33.01
CA ILE A 10 31.28 26.45 33.19
C ILE A 10 29.75 26.39 33.31
N PHE A 11 29.13 27.34 34.01
CA PHE A 11 27.67 27.40 34.15
C PHE A 11 26.95 27.70 32.84
N SER A 12 27.58 28.45 31.92
CA SER A 12 26.97 28.71 30.59
C SER A 12 26.88 27.47 29.70
N PHE A 13 27.75 26.47 29.91
CA PHE A 13 27.68 25.20 29.17
C PHE A 13 26.48 24.32 29.59
N PHE A 14 25.94 24.49 30.80
CA PHE A 14 24.76 23.74 31.24
C PHE A 14 23.43 24.31 30.75
N LEU A 15 23.44 25.47 30.08
CA LEU A 15 22.22 26.08 29.52
C LEU A 15 21.91 25.62 28.08
N CYS A 16 22.77 24.81 27.46
CA CYS A 16 22.43 24.14 26.18
C CYS A 16 21.43 23.02 26.41
N GLY A 17 20.20 23.38 26.78
CA GLY A 17 19.10 22.44 26.86
C GLY A 17 18.75 21.94 25.44
N CYS A 18 18.61 20.63 25.29
CA CYS A 18 18.02 20.05 24.05
C CYS A 18 16.64 20.69 23.80
N GLN A 19 16.54 21.50 22.79
CA GLN A 19 15.23 21.95 22.29
C GLN A 19 14.47 20.69 21.81
N LYS A 20 13.50 20.23 22.60
CA LYS A 20 12.56 19.20 22.13
C LYS A 20 11.76 19.80 20.99
N THR A 21 12.03 19.36 19.78
CA THR A 21 11.15 19.67 18.65
C THR A 21 9.78 19.05 18.92
N THR A 22 8.72 19.86 18.87
CA THR A 22 7.36 19.34 18.93
C THR A 22 7.09 18.55 17.66
N PRO A 23 6.65 17.27 17.76
CA PRO A 23 6.35 16.48 16.57
C PRO A 23 5.29 17.16 15.70
N LEU A 24 5.54 17.19 14.38
CA LEU A 24 4.58 17.66 13.40
C LEU A 24 3.75 16.48 12.91
N SER A 25 2.43 16.53 13.11
CA SER A 25 1.52 15.47 12.70
C SER A 25 0.41 16.00 11.80
N SER A 26 0.02 15.22 10.79
CA SER A 26 -1.16 15.47 9.98
C SER A 26 -1.85 14.17 9.61
N LYS A 27 -3.13 14.29 9.22
CA LYS A 27 -3.97 13.19 8.76
C LYS A 27 -4.57 13.54 7.42
N GLU A 28 -4.56 12.57 6.50
CA GLU A 28 -5.29 12.66 5.22
C GLU A 28 -6.01 11.35 4.94
N PHE A 29 -7.09 11.43 4.17
CA PHE A 29 -7.76 10.25 3.63
C PHE A 29 -7.03 9.81 2.35
N CYS A 30 -6.42 8.65 2.37
CA CYS A 30 -5.77 8.00 1.23
C CYS A 30 -5.69 6.48 1.49
N LEU A 31 -5.48 5.68 0.46
CA LEU A 31 -5.45 4.22 0.55
C LEU A 31 -6.73 3.65 1.19
N ASP A 32 -7.88 4.24 0.85
CA ASP A 32 -9.22 3.91 1.39
C ASP A 32 -9.34 3.99 2.93
N THR A 33 -8.43 4.72 3.60
CA THR A 33 -8.42 4.89 5.06
C THR A 33 -7.90 6.26 5.49
N ILE A 34 -7.90 6.54 6.79
CA ILE A 34 -7.26 7.73 7.37
C ILE A 34 -5.81 7.38 7.71
N VAL A 35 -4.88 7.94 6.94
CA VAL A 35 -3.43 7.84 7.21
C VAL A 35 -2.99 9.00 8.07
N GLN A 36 -2.33 8.71 9.19
CA GLN A 36 -1.68 9.71 10.04
C GLN A 36 -0.18 9.59 9.93
N ILE A 37 0.49 10.70 9.61
CA ILE A 37 1.96 10.77 9.56
C ILE A 37 2.45 11.75 10.61
N THR A 38 3.46 11.35 11.38
CA THR A 38 4.07 12.16 12.42
C THR A 38 5.59 12.22 12.20
N LEU A 39 6.12 13.44 12.09
CA LEU A 39 7.55 13.72 12.02
C LEU A 39 8.05 14.08 13.41
N TYR A 40 9.00 13.31 13.95
CA TYR A 40 9.56 13.54 15.29
C TYR A 40 10.78 14.44 15.27
N ASP A 41 11.58 14.38 14.19
CA ASP A 41 12.87 15.07 14.08
C ASP A 41 12.83 16.25 13.10
N SER A 42 11.64 16.61 12.60
CA SER A 42 11.46 17.69 11.63
C SER A 42 10.12 18.38 11.80
N SER A 43 10.11 19.71 11.62
CA SER A 43 8.90 20.53 11.52
C SER A 43 8.57 20.91 10.07
N SER A 44 9.19 20.26 9.09
CA SER A 44 9.01 20.58 7.67
C SER A 44 7.68 20.06 7.14
N LYS A 45 6.74 20.98 6.87
CA LYS A 45 5.48 20.65 6.19
C LYS A 45 5.70 20.05 4.79
N ASN A 46 6.78 20.42 4.11
CA ASN A 46 7.08 19.85 2.78
C ASN A 46 7.39 18.36 2.85
N ILE A 47 8.12 17.91 3.87
CA ILE A 47 8.38 16.47 4.06
C ILE A 47 7.06 15.74 4.28
N LEU A 48 6.19 16.30 5.14
CA LEU A 48 4.89 15.71 5.43
C LEU A 48 4.00 15.61 4.18
N ASN A 49 3.95 16.69 3.39
CA ASN A 49 3.21 16.70 2.12
C ASN A 49 3.76 15.66 1.12
N ASN A 50 5.09 15.58 0.98
CA ASN A 50 5.71 14.58 0.10
C ASN A 50 5.38 13.15 0.52
N CYS A 51 5.25 12.88 1.83
CA CYS A 51 4.82 11.55 2.31
C CYS A 51 3.36 11.25 1.88
N PHE A 52 2.44 12.21 2.00
CA PHE A 52 1.07 12.02 1.53
C PHE A 52 0.98 11.90 0.01
N ASP A 53 1.78 12.66 -0.73
CA ASP A 53 1.85 12.54 -2.19
C ASP A 53 2.34 11.14 -2.61
N LEU A 54 3.27 10.56 -1.83
CA LEU A 54 3.72 9.19 -2.04
C LEU A 54 2.59 8.17 -1.75
N CYS A 55 1.81 8.36 -0.69
CA CYS A 55 0.65 7.51 -0.42
C CYS A 55 -0.37 7.57 -1.58
N LYS A 56 -0.68 8.77 -2.08
CA LYS A 56 -1.58 8.98 -3.23
C LYS A 56 -1.03 8.34 -4.51
N LYS A 57 0.30 8.44 -4.74
CA LYS A 57 0.95 7.76 -5.86
C LYS A 57 0.74 6.24 -5.77
N TYR A 58 0.96 5.64 -4.61
CA TYR A 58 0.80 4.20 -4.43
C TYR A 58 -0.67 3.75 -4.48
N GLU A 59 -1.62 4.59 -4.07
CA GLU A 59 -3.04 4.33 -4.29
C GLU A 59 -3.35 4.18 -5.79
N LEU A 60 -2.76 5.04 -6.64
CA LEU A 60 -2.91 4.93 -8.10
C LEU A 60 -2.21 3.72 -8.72
N VAL A 61 -1.35 3.03 -7.97
CA VAL A 61 -0.73 1.78 -8.42
C VAL A 61 -1.51 0.56 -7.90
N PHE A 62 -1.85 0.54 -6.62
CA PHE A 62 -2.25 -0.69 -5.92
C PHE A 62 -3.74 -0.82 -5.60
N SER A 63 -4.54 0.24 -5.72
CA SER A 63 -5.96 0.16 -5.35
C SER A 63 -6.73 -0.76 -6.30
N SER A 64 -7.43 -1.75 -5.75
CA SER A 64 -8.38 -2.60 -6.49
C SER A 64 -9.72 -1.89 -6.74
N ASN A 65 -9.99 -0.77 -6.05
CA ASN A 65 -11.29 -0.06 -6.09
C ASN A 65 -11.24 1.24 -6.91
N ASN A 66 -10.08 1.87 -7.05
CA ASN A 66 -9.93 3.13 -7.79
C ASN A 66 -9.81 2.85 -9.28
N LYS A 67 -10.81 3.24 -10.07
CA LYS A 67 -10.85 3.02 -11.54
C LYS A 67 -9.65 3.58 -12.30
N LYS A 68 -8.92 4.54 -11.71
CA LYS A 68 -7.73 5.15 -12.31
C LYS A 68 -6.42 4.42 -11.93
N SER A 69 -6.47 3.49 -10.99
CA SER A 69 -5.29 2.76 -10.56
C SER A 69 -4.88 1.70 -11.57
N GLU A 70 -3.59 1.41 -11.59
CA GLU A 70 -3.00 0.40 -12.46
C GLU A 70 -3.59 -1.00 -12.17
N LEU A 71 -3.68 -1.37 -10.90
CA LEU A 71 -4.25 -2.67 -10.50
C LEU A 71 -5.71 -2.83 -10.91
N TYR A 72 -6.54 -1.77 -10.73
CA TYR A 72 -7.93 -1.82 -11.18
C TYR A 72 -8.01 -2.04 -12.69
N GLN A 73 -7.22 -1.28 -13.47
CA GLN A 73 -7.21 -1.41 -14.94
C GLN A 73 -6.73 -2.79 -15.39
N LEU A 74 -5.71 -3.35 -14.72
CA LEU A 74 -5.23 -4.70 -14.95
C LEU A 74 -6.35 -5.75 -14.71
N ASN A 75 -7.05 -5.66 -13.57
CA ASN A 75 -8.13 -6.56 -13.19
C ASN A 75 -9.35 -6.48 -14.14
N HIS A 76 -9.59 -5.34 -14.78
CA HIS A 76 -10.74 -5.09 -15.65
C HIS A 76 -10.36 -4.97 -17.14
N SER A 77 -9.14 -5.34 -17.48
CA SER A 77 -8.67 -5.33 -18.87
C SER A 77 -9.44 -6.35 -19.72
N LEU A 78 -9.80 -5.97 -20.94
CA LEU A 78 -10.33 -6.90 -21.96
C LEU A 78 -9.25 -7.84 -22.52
N HIS A 79 -7.98 -7.57 -22.22
CA HIS A 79 -6.81 -8.31 -22.69
C HIS A 79 -6.12 -9.08 -21.56
N LYS A 80 -6.87 -9.53 -20.55
CA LYS A 80 -6.28 -10.20 -19.36
C LYS A 80 -5.46 -11.44 -19.70
N LEU A 81 -5.84 -12.18 -20.75
CA LEU A 81 -5.13 -13.39 -21.20
C LEU A 81 -3.86 -13.08 -22.01
N GLU A 82 -3.65 -11.81 -22.37
CA GLU A 82 -2.45 -11.36 -23.07
C GLU A 82 -1.40 -10.82 -22.09
N ASN A 83 -0.15 -10.73 -22.54
CA ASN A 83 0.90 -10.13 -21.75
C ASN A 83 0.70 -8.61 -21.62
N GLN A 84 0.39 -8.14 -20.45
CA GLN A 84 0.25 -6.72 -20.12
C GLN A 84 1.50 -6.21 -19.43
N THR A 85 2.01 -5.08 -19.87
CA THR A 85 3.15 -4.42 -19.20
C THR A 85 2.64 -3.74 -17.94
N ILE A 86 3.31 -4.00 -16.81
CA ILE A 86 3.01 -3.39 -15.51
C ILE A 86 4.21 -2.59 -14.99
N SER A 87 3.92 -1.65 -14.09
CA SER A 87 4.97 -0.85 -13.43
C SER A 87 5.89 -1.73 -12.59
N LYS A 88 7.10 -1.22 -12.34
CA LYS A 88 8.06 -1.91 -11.47
C LYS A 88 7.52 -2.08 -10.04
N GLU A 89 6.80 -1.09 -9.55
CA GLU A 89 6.20 -1.09 -8.22
C GLU A 89 5.14 -2.19 -8.12
N LEU A 90 4.23 -2.27 -9.07
CA LEU A 90 3.19 -3.31 -9.10
C LEU A 90 3.79 -4.71 -9.27
N TYR A 91 4.78 -4.86 -10.16
CA TYR A 91 5.51 -6.10 -10.33
C TYR A 91 6.12 -6.61 -9.02
N GLN A 92 6.77 -5.73 -8.25
CA GLN A 92 7.44 -6.15 -7.01
C GLN A 92 6.44 -6.65 -5.96
N VAL A 93 5.31 -5.96 -5.80
CA VAL A 93 4.29 -6.35 -4.82
C VAL A 93 3.60 -7.64 -5.24
N ILE A 94 3.21 -7.78 -6.52
CA ILE A 94 2.62 -9.03 -7.04
C ILE A 94 3.60 -10.20 -6.89
N LYS A 95 4.87 -10.00 -7.23
CA LYS A 95 5.90 -11.04 -7.08
C LYS A 95 6.01 -11.52 -5.62
N GLN A 96 5.99 -10.58 -4.68
CA GLN A 96 6.03 -10.91 -3.26
C GLN A 96 4.74 -11.61 -2.80
N GLY A 97 3.60 -11.18 -3.30
CA GLY A 97 2.30 -11.82 -3.04
C GLY A 97 2.27 -13.26 -3.56
N LEU A 98 2.70 -13.50 -4.79
CA LEU A 98 2.81 -14.85 -5.36
C LEU A 98 3.75 -15.76 -4.56
N TYR A 99 4.88 -15.22 -4.09
CA TYR A 99 5.80 -15.97 -3.24
C TYR A 99 5.11 -16.46 -1.95
N TYR A 100 4.33 -15.60 -1.27
CA TYR A 100 3.60 -16.02 -0.06
C TYR A 100 2.40 -16.90 -0.38
N SER A 101 1.77 -16.74 -1.54
CA SER A 101 0.69 -17.64 -1.97
C SER A 101 1.22 -19.06 -2.18
N GLU A 102 2.39 -19.19 -2.80
CA GLU A 102 3.07 -20.49 -2.97
C GLU A 102 3.54 -21.06 -1.62
N LEU A 103 4.21 -20.27 -0.78
CA LEU A 103 4.72 -20.68 0.52
C LEU A 103 3.63 -21.21 1.45
N SER A 104 2.44 -20.62 1.38
CA SER A 104 1.26 -21.01 2.19
C SER A 104 0.44 -22.11 1.56
N ASN A 105 0.83 -22.64 0.39
CA ASN A 105 0.02 -23.58 -0.41
C ASN A 105 -1.40 -23.04 -0.72
N GLY A 106 -1.51 -21.73 -0.96
CA GLY A 106 -2.77 -21.07 -1.30
C GLY A 106 -3.65 -20.69 -0.10
N ALA A 107 -3.19 -20.89 1.14
CA ALA A 107 -3.91 -20.39 2.32
C ALA A 107 -3.94 -18.85 2.38
N PHE A 108 -2.89 -18.21 1.86
CA PHE A 108 -2.89 -16.82 1.43
C PHE A 108 -2.85 -16.81 -0.09
N ASP A 109 -3.78 -16.13 -0.74
CA ASP A 109 -3.82 -16.05 -2.20
C ASP A 109 -4.21 -14.64 -2.65
N ILE A 110 -3.32 -13.99 -3.38
CA ILE A 110 -3.55 -12.61 -3.88
C ILE A 110 -4.65 -12.54 -4.94
N THR A 111 -5.12 -13.67 -5.47
CA THR A 111 -6.23 -13.72 -6.43
C THR A 111 -7.60 -13.74 -5.75
N ILE A 112 -7.63 -13.56 -4.43
CA ILE A 112 -8.86 -13.42 -3.63
C ILE A 112 -9.77 -12.28 -4.10
N GLY A 113 -9.23 -11.34 -4.90
CA GLY A 113 -9.97 -10.27 -5.56
C GLY A 113 -11.20 -10.76 -6.31
N SER A 114 -11.15 -11.98 -6.88
CA SER A 114 -12.30 -12.61 -7.54
C SER A 114 -13.50 -12.81 -6.61
N ILE A 115 -13.25 -12.90 -5.30
CA ILE A 115 -14.29 -13.03 -4.26
C ILE A 115 -14.49 -11.74 -3.50
N SER A 116 -13.41 -11.07 -3.04
CA SER A 116 -13.51 -9.87 -2.21
C SER A 116 -14.29 -8.75 -2.92
N SER A 117 -14.22 -8.68 -4.25
CA SER A 117 -14.97 -7.73 -5.07
C SER A 117 -16.50 -7.92 -5.04
N LEU A 118 -17.01 -9.06 -4.54
CA LEU A 118 -18.44 -9.32 -4.42
C LEU A 118 -19.08 -8.56 -3.24
N TRP A 119 -18.28 -8.11 -2.26
CA TRP A 119 -18.77 -7.31 -1.14
C TRP A 119 -18.83 -5.83 -1.51
N ASP A 120 -19.98 -5.22 -1.25
CA ASP A 120 -20.12 -3.77 -1.31
C ASP A 120 -20.33 -3.22 0.11
N PHE A 121 -19.22 -2.90 0.76
CA PHE A 121 -19.22 -2.37 2.13
C PHE A 121 -19.92 -1.00 2.23
N LYS A 122 -20.00 -0.23 1.13
CA LYS A 122 -20.65 1.09 1.12
C LYS A 122 -22.16 0.95 1.19
N ASN A 123 -22.71 -0.07 0.54
CA ASN A 123 -24.14 -0.35 0.49
C ASN A 123 -24.56 -1.49 1.43
N ASN A 124 -23.65 -1.98 2.29
CA ASN A 124 -23.86 -3.14 3.17
C ASN A 124 -24.33 -4.40 2.42
N THR A 125 -23.86 -4.59 1.20
CA THR A 125 -24.22 -5.76 0.41
C THR A 125 -23.32 -6.93 0.77
N ILE A 126 -23.95 -8.02 1.21
CA ILE A 126 -23.29 -9.30 1.48
C ILE A 126 -23.64 -10.25 0.33
N PRO A 127 -22.64 -10.85 -0.36
CA PRO A 127 -22.91 -11.79 -1.43
C PRO A 127 -23.59 -13.06 -0.91
N GLN A 128 -24.39 -13.70 -1.76
CA GLN A 128 -25.00 -14.99 -1.44
C GLN A 128 -23.95 -16.11 -1.50
N ASP A 129 -24.11 -17.13 -0.66
CA ASP A 129 -23.18 -18.26 -0.56
C ASP A 129 -22.95 -19.00 -1.87
N ASN A 130 -23.98 -19.10 -2.74
CA ASN A 130 -23.85 -19.72 -4.04
C ASN A 130 -22.94 -18.92 -4.97
N LEU A 131 -23.01 -17.58 -4.92
CA LEU A 131 -22.15 -16.70 -5.72
C LEU A 131 -20.68 -16.80 -5.25
N ILE A 132 -20.45 -16.85 -3.95
CA ILE A 132 -19.11 -17.08 -3.38
C ILE A 132 -18.55 -18.42 -3.89
N LYS A 133 -19.34 -19.48 -3.81
CA LYS A 133 -18.94 -20.82 -4.28
C LYS A 133 -18.63 -20.86 -5.76
N GLU A 134 -19.40 -20.14 -6.57
CA GLU A 134 -19.18 -20.02 -8.02
C GLU A 134 -17.83 -19.36 -8.31
N HIS A 135 -17.49 -18.27 -7.62
CA HIS A 135 -16.25 -17.54 -7.84
C HIS A 135 -15.02 -18.14 -7.16
N LEU A 136 -15.19 -19.13 -6.27
CA LEU A 136 -14.03 -19.82 -5.66
C LEU A 136 -13.13 -20.50 -6.68
N GLN A 137 -13.67 -20.98 -7.82
CA GLN A 137 -12.88 -21.58 -8.89
C GLN A 137 -11.95 -20.59 -9.60
N ASP A 138 -12.19 -19.26 -9.46
CA ASP A 138 -11.41 -18.20 -10.07
C ASP A 138 -10.22 -17.80 -9.18
N VAL A 139 -10.20 -18.25 -7.91
CA VAL A 139 -9.15 -18.00 -6.94
C VAL A 139 -8.07 -19.06 -7.06
N SER A 140 -6.98 -18.71 -7.66
CA SER A 140 -5.76 -19.51 -7.67
C SER A 140 -4.57 -18.62 -8.10
N TYR A 141 -3.56 -18.50 -7.26
CA TYR A 141 -2.32 -17.80 -7.62
C TYR A 141 -1.65 -18.41 -8.86
N LYS A 142 -1.94 -19.67 -9.17
CA LYS A 142 -1.46 -20.36 -10.38
C LYS A 142 -2.07 -19.80 -11.68
N ASN A 143 -3.15 -19.01 -11.57
CA ASN A 143 -3.75 -18.31 -12.70
C ASN A 143 -2.96 -17.05 -13.10
N ILE A 144 -1.87 -16.71 -12.40
CA ILE A 144 -1.02 -15.57 -12.69
C ILE A 144 0.28 -16.05 -13.32
N VAL A 145 0.62 -15.54 -14.49
CA VAL A 145 1.95 -15.65 -15.09
C VAL A 145 2.61 -14.30 -15.02
N LEU A 146 3.73 -14.24 -14.29
CA LEU A 146 4.50 -13.02 -14.07
C LEU A 146 5.93 -13.20 -14.60
N GLU A 147 6.27 -12.50 -15.66
CA GLU A 147 7.60 -12.57 -16.28
C GLU A 147 8.18 -11.17 -16.47
N LYS A 148 9.28 -10.87 -15.79
CA LYS A 148 9.88 -9.53 -15.76
C LYS A 148 8.80 -8.51 -15.33
N ASN A 149 8.52 -7.51 -16.16
CA ASN A 149 7.46 -6.53 -15.92
C ASN A 149 6.18 -6.78 -16.75
N HIS A 150 5.94 -8.04 -17.13
CA HIS A 150 4.74 -8.46 -17.83
C HIS A 150 3.93 -9.41 -16.98
N LEU A 151 2.62 -9.23 -17.00
CA LEU A 151 1.66 -10.09 -16.33
C LEU A 151 0.56 -10.51 -17.32
N ARG A 152 0.15 -11.75 -17.25
CA ARG A 152 -1.08 -12.22 -17.86
C ARG A 152 -1.83 -13.15 -16.92
N PHE A 153 -3.13 -13.17 -17.03
CA PHE A 153 -3.98 -14.13 -16.35
C PHE A 153 -4.18 -15.39 -17.22
N LEU A 154 -4.40 -16.53 -16.59
CA LEU A 154 -4.79 -17.77 -17.27
C LEU A 154 -6.32 -17.99 -17.23
N ASN A 155 -7.03 -17.20 -16.41
CA ASN A 155 -8.49 -17.19 -16.29
C ASN A 155 -8.97 -15.74 -16.29
N GLU A 156 -9.95 -15.41 -17.13
CA GLU A 156 -10.49 -14.04 -17.27
C GLU A 156 -11.20 -13.53 -16.03
N GLN A 157 -11.74 -14.43 -15.20
CA GLN A 157 -12.45 -14.05 -13.97
C GLN A 157 -11.52 -13.84 -12.78
N THR A 158 -10.26 -14.28 -12.87
CA THR A 158 -9.28 -14.07 -11.81
C THR A 158 -9.00 -12.58 -11.61
N MET A 159 -9.03 -12.10 -10.36
CA MET A 159 -8.73 -10.73 -9.98
C MET A 159 -7.76 -10.70 -8.82
N ILE A 160 -6.80 -9.78 -8.87
CA ILE A 160 -5.80 -9.58 -7.81
C ILE A 160 -6.30 -8.55 -6.80
N ASP A 161 -6.09 -8.83 -5.51
CA ASP A 161 -6.25 -7.91 -4.38
C ASP A 161 -4.94 -7.90 -3.57
N LEU A 162 -4.42 -6.70 -3.18
CA LEU A 162 -3.07 -6.51 -2.62
C LEU A 162 -3.12 -5.85 -1.25
#